data_d2d06bfdb727011f7dab584e1d42ea5e
#
_entry.id   d2d06bfdb727011f7dab584e1d42ea5e
#
_cell.length_a   1.000
_cell.length_b   1.000
_cell.length_c   1.000
_cell.angle_alpha   90.00
_cell.angle_beta   90.00
_cell.angle_gamma   90.00
#
_symmetry.space_group_name_H-M   'P 1'
#
loop_
_entity.id
_entity.type
_entity.pdbx_description
1 polymer ?
#
loop_
_entity_poly.entity_id
_entity_poly.type
_entity_poly.pdbx_seq_one_letter_code
_entity_poly.pdbx_strand_id
1 'polypeptide(L)'
;LELVELGKFGKHYPWQLSGGMQQRVAIARALAFDPPLMLMDEPFGALDEFTRERMNLELLRIWEQTKKTVIFVTHSIAESVFLSQRVVVMSPRPGRITKVVDIDLPYPRTFETRELPRFFELVTDVRETLREAHSY
;
A
#
# COMPACT_ATOMS: atom_id res chain seq x y z
N LEU A 1 16.59 7.07 8.20
CA LEU A 1 16.04 7.95 7.16
C LEU A 1 16.54 7.59 5.76
N GLU A 2 17.75 7.03 5.63
CA GLU A 2 18.27 6.63 4.31
C GLU A 2 17.42 5.54 3.65
N LEU A 3 16.90 4.62 4.45
CA LEU A 3 16.01 3.55 3.94
C LEU A 3 14.79 4.12 3.20
N VAL A 4 14.27 5.27 3.64
CA VAL A 4 13.13 5.95 3.03
C VAL A 4 13.55 7.14 2.18
N GLU A 5 14.83 7.23 1.83
CA GLU A 5 15.42 8.26 0.95
C GLU A 5 15.28 9.69 1.48
N LEU A 6 15.31 9.85 2.79
CA LEU A 6 15.20 11.15 3.45
C LEU A 6 16.44 11.54 4.24
N GLY A 7 17.59 10.88 3.97
CA GLY A 7 18.82 11.16 4.71
C GLY A 7 19.23 12.64 4.69
N LYS A 8 19.09 13.30 3.54
CA LYS A 8 19.44 14.73 3.39
C LYS A 8 18.49 15.67 4.14
N PHE A 9 17.31 15.16 4.60
CA PHE A 9 16.31 15.95 5.32
C PHE A 9 16.30 15.66 6.82
N GLY A 10 17.28 14.92 7.34
CA GLY A 10 17.30 14.50 8.74
C GLY A 10 17.25 15.62 9.76
N LYS A 11 17.71 16.83 9.39
CA LYS A 11 17.71 18.00 10.26
C LYS A 11 16.50 18.92 10.05
N HIS A 12 15.60 18.57 9.14
CA HIS A 12 14.40 19.37 8.88
C HIS A 12 13.31 19.06 9.89
N TYR A 13 12.53 20.07 10.24
CA TYR A 13 11.32 19.89 11.05
C TYR A 13 10.17 19.32 10.19
N PRO A 14 9.19 18.64 10.80
CA PRO A 14 8.10 18.05 10.01
C PRO A 14 7.37 19.00 9.08
N TRP A 15 7.17 20.26 9.50
CA TRP A 15 6.47 21.24 8.66
C TRP A 15 7.29 21.71 7.45
N GLN A 16 8.58 21.37 7.38
CA GLN A 16 9.44 21.68 6.25
C GLN A 16 9.39 20.62 5.16
N LEU A 17 8.61 19.56 5.38
CA LEU A 17 8.53 18.41 4.48
C LEU A 17 7.23 18.43 3.71
N SER A 18 7.24 17.92 2.47
CA SER A 18 6.03 17.68 1.69
C SER A 18 5.18 16.58 2.34
N GLY A 19 3.91 16.45 1.91
CA GLY A 19 3.03 15.39 2.39
C GLY A 19 3.60 14.00 2.19
N GLY A 20 4.20 13.72 1.02
CA GLY A 20 4.86 12.45 0.74
C GLY A 20 6.07 12.23 1.63
N MET A 21 6.86 13.28 1.86
CA MET A 21 8.02 13.21 2.77
C MET A 21 7.59 12.95 4.20
N GLN A 22 6.50 13.57 4.66
CA GLN A 22 5.95 13.32 5.99
C GLN A 22 5.51 11.86 6.14
N GLN A 23 4.91 11.27 5.10
CA GLN A 23 4.53 9.87 5.12
C GLN A 23 5.76 8.95 5.19
N ARG A 24 6.83 9.28 4.48
CA ARG A 24 8.08 8.53 4.57
C ARG A 24 8.67 8.58 5.97
N VAL A 25 8.60 9.74 6.63
CA VAL A 25 9.05 9.89 8.02
C VAL A 25 8.20 9.01 8.94
N ALA A 26 6.89 8.99 8.74
CA ALA A 26 6.01 8.13 9.54
C ALA A 26 6.35 6.65 9.37
N ILE A 27 6.63 6.20 8.15
CA ILE A 27 7.07 4.82 7.88
C ILE A 27 8.40 4.55 8.56
N ALA A 28 9.37 5.45 8.43
CA ALA A 28 10.66 5.31 9.09
C ALA A 28 10.54 5.21 10.61
N ARG A 29 9.66 6.01 11.21
CA ARG A 29 9.39 5.97 12.64
C ARG A 29 8.84 4.62 13.06
N ALA A 30 7.88 4.09 12.32
CA ALA A 30 7.32 2.77 12.60
C ALA A 30 8.38 1.68 12.49
N LEU A 31 9.22 1.74 11.46
CA LEU A 31 10.30 0.77 11.26
C LEU A 31 11.38 0.85 12.35
N ALA A 32 11.59 2.02 12.96
CA ALA A 32 12.57 2.18 14.02
C ALA A 32 12.27 1.32 15.24
N PHE A 33 11.01 0.95 15.46
CA PHE A 33 10.61 0.03 16.54
C PHE A 33 10.79 -1.44 16.15
N ASP A 34 11.18 -1.72 14.91
CA ASP A 34 11.40 -3.07 14.37
C ASP A 34 10.25 -4.05 14.71
N PRO A 35 8.99 -3.70 14.41
CA PRO A 35 7.87 -4.56 14.74
C PRO A 35 7.79 -5.76 13.80
N PRO A 36 7.38 -6.95 14.30
CA PRO A 36 7.14 -8.09 13.41
C PRO A 36 5.92 -7.90 12.52
N LEU A 37 4.97 -7.07 12.93
CA LEU A 37 3.73 -6.78 12.22
C LEU A 37 3.51 -5.27 12.19
N MET A 38 3.29 -4.74 11.01
CA MET A 38 2.95 -3.33 10.81
C MET A 38 1.51 -3.21 10.32
N LEU A 39 0.75 -2.31 10.94
CA LEU A 39 -0.60 -1.97 10.49
C LEU A 39 -0.57 -0.56 9.91
N MET A 40 -1.00 -0.44 8.67
CA MET A 40 -1.08 0.84 7.95
C MET A 40 -2.53 1.09 7.55
N ASP A 41 -3.12 2.16 8.05
CA ASP A 41 -4.52 2.50 7.78
C ASP A 41 -4.58 3.71 6.86
N GLU A 42 -4.82 3.46 5.58
CA GLU A 42 -4.94 4.45 4.51
C GLU A 42 -3.80 5.49 4.52
N PRO A 43 -2.53 5.06 4.55
CA PRO A 43 -1.42 6.00 4.78
C PRO A 43 -1.25 7.02 3.64
N PHE A 44 -1.75 6.70 2.44
CA PHE A 44 -1.61 7.55 1.26
C PHE A 44 -2.92 8.12 0.75
N GLY A 45 -3.99 8.03 1.57
CA GLY A 45 -5.34 8.41 1.15
C GLY A 45 -5.49 9.88 0.74
N ALA A 46 -4.71 10.78 1.35
CA ALA A 46 -4.76 12.21 1.06
C ALA A 46 -3.88 12.65 -0.11
N LEU A 47 -3.09 11.74 -0.68
CA LEU A 47 -2.17 12.06 -1.76
C LEU A 47 -2.85 11.96 -3.12
N ASP A 48 -2.37 12.76 -4.09
CA ASP A 48 -2.82 12.61 -5.47
C ASP A 48 -2.36 11.28 -6.06
N GLU A 49 -2.92 10.91 -7.22
CA GLU A 49 -2.69 9.60 -7.83
C GLU A 49 -1.22 9.34 -8.15
N PHE A 50 -0.53 10.32 -8.76
CA PHE A 50 0.88 10.12 -9.13
C PHE A 50 1.77 9.98 -7.90
N THR A 51 1.56 10.81 -6.90
CA THR A 51 2.31 10.74 -5.64
C THR A 51 2.04 9.43 -4.93
N ARG A 52 0.79 8.98 -4.93
CA ARG A 52 0.41 7.69 -4.34
C ARG A 52 1.13 6.53 -5.03
N GLU A 53 1.16 6.51 -6.37
CA GLU A 53 1.86 5.47 -7.11
C GLU A 53 3.34 5.43 -6.78
N ARG A 54 3.99 6.59 -6.67
CA ARG A 54 5.38 6.67 -6.26
C ARG A 54 5.59 6.16 -4.84
N MET A 55 4.69 6.52 -3.93
CA MET A 55 4.76 6.05 -2.54
C MET A 55 4.53 4.54 -2.44
N ASN A 56 3.69 3.98 -3.30
CA ASN A 56 3.52 2.53 -3.39
C ASN A 56 4.83 1.84 -3.76
N LEU A 57 5.56 2.38 -4.74
CA LEU A 57 6.86 1.83 -5.13
C LEU A 57 7.87 1.91 -3.98
N GLU A 58 7.91 3.05 -3.29
CA GLU A 58 8.81 3.24 -2.14
C GLU A 58 8.48 2.25 -1.02
N LEU A 59 7.21 2.03 -0.75
CA LEU A 59 6.80 1.08 0.28
C LEU A 59 7.21 -0.34 -0.08
N LEU A 60 7.05 -0.75 -1.35
CA LEU A 60 7.50 -2.06 -1.80
C LEU A 60 9.01 -2.22 -1.67
N ARG A 61 9.77 -1.17 -2.00
CA ARG A 61 11.22 -1.19 -1.87
C ARG A 61 11.62 -1.42 -0.41
N ILE A 62 10.99 -0.70 0.50
CA ILE A 62 11.24 -0.83 1.94
C ILE A 62 10.85 -2.23 2.41
N TRP A 63 9.70 -2.72 1.98
CA TRP A 63 9.23 -4.05 2.35
C TRP A 63 10.18 -5.15 1.86
N GLU A 64 10.70 -5.05 0.64
CA GLU A 64 11.64 -6.03 0.11
C GLU A 64 12.92 -6.11 0.95
N GLN A 65 13.34 -4.99 1.53
CA GLN A 65 14.53 -4.95 2.38
C GLN A 65 14.26 -5.48 3.79
N THR A 66 13.09 -5.20 4.34
CA THR A 66 12.77 -5.53 5.74
C THR A 66 12.00 -6.83 5.92
N LYS A 67 11.23 -7.24 4.91
CA LYS A 67 10.40 -8.46 4.92
C LYS A 67 9.46 -8.56 6.13
N LYS A 68 8.95 -7.43 6.59
CA LYS A 68 7.97 -7.41 7.67
C LYS A 68 6.59 -7.82 7.15
N THR A 69 5.76 -8.35 8.04
CA THR A 69 4.35 -8.56 7.73
C THR A 69 3.63 -7.23 7.82
N VAL A 70 2.92 -6.85 6.76
CA VAL A 70 2.19 -5.58 6.69
C VAL A 70 0.73 -5.85 6.40
N ILE A 71 -0.15 -5.27 7.21
CA ILE A 71 -1.58 -5.18 6.92
C ILE A 71 -1.84 -3.75 6.48
N PHE A 72 -2.27 -3.60 5.23
CA PHE A 72 -2.46 -2.30 4.59
C PHE A 72 -3.94 -2.10 4.28
N VAL A 73 -4.55 -1.09 4.89
CA VAL A 73 -5.96 -0.76 4.68
C VAL A 73 -6.05 0.36 3.66
N THR A 74 -6.85 0.16 2.61
CA THR A 74 -7.04 1.16 1.56
C THR A 74 -8.42 1.04 0.93
N HIS A 75 -8.94 2.13 0.42
CA HIS A 75 -10.14 2.16 -0.43
C HIS A 75 -9.80 2.09 -1.92
N SER A 76 -8.54 2.16 -2.28
CA SER A 76 -8.10 2.07 -3.67
C SER A 76 -7.90 0.61 -4.07
N ILE A 77 -8.71 0.13 -5.00
CA ILE A 77 -8.61 -1.24 -5.52
C ILE A 77 -7.25 -1.44 -6.20
N ALA A 78 -6.85 -0.50 -7.05
CA ALA A 78 -5.57 -0.58 -7.76
C ALA A 78 -4.38 -0.65 -6.80
N GLU A 79 -4.40 0.14 -5.73
CA GLU A 79 -3.37 0.12 -4.71
C GLU A 79 -3.30 -1.23 -4.00
N SER A 80 -4.46 -1.78 -3.64
CA SER A 80 -4.52 -3.07 -2.95
C SER A 80 -3.91 -4.19 -3.81
N VAL A 81 -4.22 -4.21 -5.10
CA VAL A 81 -3.68 -5.22 -6.03
C VAL A 81 -2.18 -5.01 -6.26
N PHE A 82 -1.76 -3.76 -6.41
CA PHE A 82 -0.34 -3.46 -6.70
C PHE A 82 0.58 -3.81 -5.53
N LEU A 83 0.15 -3.55 -4.31
CA LEU A 83 1.01 -3.71 -3.13
C LEU A 83 1.04 -5.12 -2.57
N SER A 84 -0.09 -5.83 -2.60
CA SER A 84 -0.26 -6.97 -1.70
C SER A 84 -0.01 -8.31 -2.38
N GLN A 85 0.22 -9.32 -1.55
CA GLN A 85 0.26 -10.72 -1.93
C GLN A 85 -1.13 -11.32 -1.85
N ARG A 86 -1.98 -10.80 -0.97
CA ARG A 86 -3.38 -11.18 -0.83
C ARG A 86 -4.22 -9.96 -0.50
N VAL A 87 -5.37 -9.88 -1.15
CA VAL A 87 -6.36 -8.84 -0.87
C VAL A 87 -7.52 -9.47 -0.13
N VAL A 88 -7.82 -8.93 1.04
CA VAL A 88 -8.96 -9.35 1.85
C VAL A 88 -10.09 -8.36 1.61
N VAL A 89 -11.18 -8.84 1.00
CA VAL A 89 -12.35 -8.01 0.74
C VAL A 89 -13.33 -8.16 1.88
N MET A 90 -13.77 -7.04 2.44
CA MET A 90 -14.68 -7.04 3.58
C MET A 90 -16.04 -6.46 3.20
N SER A 91 -17.08 -6.99 3.83
CA SER A 91 -18.44 -6.48 3.64
C SER A 91 -18.67 -5.20 4.46
N PRO A 92 -19.78 -4.45 4.15
CA PRO A 92 -20.23 -3.38 5.03
C PRO A 92 -20.61 -3.93 6.40
N ARG A 93 -21.00 -3.06 7.30
CA ARG A 93 -21.37 -3.45 8.67
C ARG A 93 -22.46 -4.52 8.71
N PRO A 94 -22.34 -5.59 9.58
CA PRO A 94 -21.13 -5.90 10.36
C PRO A 94 -19.99 -6.37 9.43
N GLY A 95 -18.78 -5.87 9.65
CA GLY A 95 -17.64 -6.20 8.81
C GLY A 95 -17.30 -7.68 8.85
N ARG A 96 -17.32 -8.33 7.70
CA ARG A 96 -16.96 -9.75 7.55
C ARG A 96 -16.06 -9.91 6.35
N ILE A 97 -15.17 -10.90 6.40
CA ILE A 97 -14.37 -11.27 5.25
C ILE A 97 -15.27 -11.93 4.21
N THR A 98 -15.39 -11.32 3.04
CA THR A 98 -16.20 -11.85 1.95
C THR A 98 -15.40 -12.80 1.10
N LYS A 99 -14.16 -12.44 0.78
CA LYS A 99 -13.28 -13.23 -0.07
C LYS A 99 -11.84 -12.81 0.15
N VAL A 100 -10.92 -13.75 -0.03
CA VAL A 100 -9.49 -13.50 -0.08
C VAL A 100 -9.03 -13.75 -1.51
N VAL A 101 -8.44 -12.74 -2.15
CA VAL A 101 -7.96 -12.84 -3.53
C VAL A 101 -6.43 -12.93 -3.49
N ASP A 102 -5.88 -14.01 -4.02
CA ASP A 102 -4.43 -14.16 -4.15
C ASP A 102 -3.94 -13.32 -5.32
N ILE A 103 -2.88 -12.55 -5.09
CA ILE A 103 -2.29 -11.68 -6.09
C ILE A 103 -0.99 -12.30 -6.58
N ASP A 104 -1.05 -12.90 -7.75
CA ASP A 104 0.05 -13.65 -8.35
C ASP A 104 0.93 -12.82 -9.28
N LEU A 105 0.96 -11.50 -9.10
CA LEU A 105 1.85 -10.63 -9.86
C LEU A 105 3.30 -10.86 -9.44
N PRO A 106 4.21 -11.01 -10.42
CA PRO A 106 5.61 -11.26 -10.10
C PRO A 106 6.29 -10.05 -9.49
N TYR A 107 7.34 -10.28 -8.71
CA TYR A 107 8.25 -9.26 -8.23
C TYR A 107 9.51 -9.23 -9.11
N PRO A 108 10.18 -8.10 -9.26
CA PRO A 108 9.81 -6.80 -8.69
C PRO A 108 8.60 -6.19 -9.40
N ARG A 109 7.76 -5.50 -8.64
CA ARG A 109 6.62 -4.76 -9.18
C ARG A 109 7.04 -3.32 -9.44
N THR A 110 6.75 -2.84 -10.65
CA THR A 110 7.18 -1.51 -11.14
C THR A 110 5.97 -0.77 -11.71
N PHE A 111 6.19 0.41 -12.29
CA PHE A 111 5.13 1.12 -12.98
C PHE A 111 4.52 0.26 -14.11
N GLU A 112 5.34 -0.51 -14.80
CA GLU A 112 4.91 -1.38 -15.89
C GLU A 112 4.02 -2.53 -15.42
N THR A 113 4.12 -2.92 -14.15
CA THR A 113 3.24 -3.94 -13.58
C THR A 113 1.77 -3.55 -13.71
N ARG A 114 1.47 -2.26 -13.58
CA ARG A 114 0.09 -1.75 -13.71
C ARG A 114 -0.46 -1.84 -15.14
N GLU A 115 0.40 -2.10 -16.12
CA GLU A 115 0.03 -2.23 -17.53
C GLU A 115 -0.17 -3.68 -17.95
N LEU A 116 0.16 -4.64 -17.09
CA LEU A 116 0.01 -6.07 -17.41
C LEU A 116 -1.48 -6.44 -17.48
N PRO A 117 -1.86 -7.30 -18.44
CA PRO A 117 -3.24 -7.83 -18.51
C PRO A 117 -3.66 -8.49 -17.21
N ARG A 118 -2.76 -9.23 -16.54
CA ARG A 118 -3.06 -9.88 -15.27
C ARG A 118 -3.40 -8.88 -14.17
N PHE A 119 -2.79 -7.70 -14.18
CA PHE A 119 -3.14 -6.64 -13.24
C PHE A 119 -4.59 -6.22 -13.41
N PHE A 120 -5.03 -5.98 -14.64
CA PHE A 120 -6.43 -5.62 -14.92
C PHE A 120 -7.41 -6.71 -14.54
N GLU A 121 -7.05 -7.97 -14.77
CA GLU A 121 -7.89 -9.11 -14.37
C GLU A 121 -8.08 -9.14 -12.84
N LEU A 122 -7.00 -8.93 -12.10
CA LEU A 122 -7.06 -8.94 -10.64
C LEU A 122 -7.82 -7.73 -10.10
N VAL A 123 -7.64 -6.56 -10.68
CA VAL A 123 -8.40 -5.35 -10.31
C VAL A 123 -9.89 -5.60 -10.54
N THR A 124 -10.25 -6.21 -11.67
CA THR A 124 -11.64 -6.54 -11.98
C THR A 124 -12.21 -7.53 -10.98
N ASP A 125 -11.45 -8.58 -10.63
CA ASP A 125 -11.89 -9.58 -9.65
C ASP A 125 -12.17 -8.93 -8.30
N VAL A 126 -11.27 -8.09 -7.81
CA VAL A 126 -11.48 -7.38 -6.54
C VAL A 126 -12.67 -6.43 -6.63
N ARG A 127 -12.79 -5.70 -7.74
CA ARG A 127 -13.90 -4.76 -7.94
C ARG A 127 -15.25 -5.47 -7.91
N GLU A 128 -15.34 -6.59 -8.61
CA GLU A 128 -16.59 -7.35 -8.66
C GLU A 128 -16.93 -7.97 -7.31
N THR A 129 -15.94 -8.48 -6.59
CA THR A 129 -16.12 -8.97 -5.25
C THR A 129 -16.64 -7.89 -4.31
N LEU A 130 -16.07 -6.67 -4.38
CA LEU A 130 -16.55 -5.54 -3.61
C LEU A 130 -17.98 -5.15 -3.97
N ARG A 131 -18.28 -5.12 -5.27
CA ARG A 131 -19.62 -4.79 -5.74
C ARG A 131 -20.66 -5.75 -5.18
N GLU A 132 -20.39 -7.05 -5.23
CA GLU A 132 -21.24 -8.08 -4.67
C GLU A 132 -21.39 -7.93 -3.16
N ALA A 133 -20.30 -7.67 -2.46
CA ALA A 133 -20.31 -7.48 -1.00
C ALA A 133 -21.15 -6.28 -0.57
N HIS A 134 -21.23 -5.24 -1.43
CA HIS A 134 -21.97 -4.01 -1.14
C HIS A 134 -23.33 -3.94 -1.84
N SER A 135 -23.76 -4.99 -2.50
CA SER A 135 -25.12 -5.05 -3.09
C SER A 135 -26.12 -5.47 -2.04
N TYR A 136 -27.36 -4.98 -2.22
CA TYR A 136 -28.45 -5.16 -1.27
C TYR A 136 -29.56 -6.01 -1.87
#